data_cdf1a48dd7d11ccb8c24b17a6e9c9de7
#
_entry.id   cdf1a48dd7d11ccb8c24b17a6e9c9de7
#
_cell.length_a   1.000
_cell.length_b   1.000
_cell.length_c   1.000
_cell.angle_alpha   90.00
_cell.angle_beta   90.00
_cell.angle_gamma   90.00
#
_symmetry.space_group_name_H-M   'P 1'
#
loop_
_entity.id
_entity.type
_entity.pdbx_description
1 polymer ?
#
loop_
_entity_poly.entity_id
_entity_poly.type
_entity_poly.pdbx_seq_one_letter_code
_entity_poly.pdbx_strand_id
1 'polypeptide(L)'
;RFASVPAGFAIGTLCLFCFSGCMPNLPSPQLNTATRYPFIVESQLATQQVMFQAGQVTLDQGERDRVGSFLTNFLRGGGGILEIKLAAALTDEEGQARLQALRQYIVDHGTQSHEIRVSRLPGGKGGRDSIILSYTKYTVEPIQCDQRNAPTANNPTNFPHPDLGCSMRANIA
;
A
#
# COMPACT_ATOMS: atom_id res chain seq x y z
N ARG A 1 -85.87 -3.66 -44.41
CA ARG A 1 -84.58 -3.59 -45.11
C ARG A 1 -83.47 -3.93 -44.13
N PHE A 2 -82.84 -4.90 -44.53
CA PHE A 2 -81.71 -5.68 -43.91
C PHE A 2 -80.55 -4.83 -43.43
N ALA A 3 -79.94 -5.22 -42.26
CA ALA A 3 -78.50 -5.13 -42.07
C ALA A 3 -78.03 -6.14 -41.02
N SER A 4 -77.20 -6.97 -41.47
CA SER A 4 -76.54 -8.09 -40.87
C SER A 4 -75.52 -7.68 -39.76
N VAL A 5 -75.50 -8.47 -38.73
CA VAL A 5 -74.49 -8.53 -37.71
C VAL A 5 -73.38 -9.46 -38.17
N PRO A 6 -72.09 -9.16 -38.07
CA PRO A 6 -71.06 -10.18 -38.08
C PRO A 6 -70.61 -10.45 -36.66
N ALA A 7 -70.71 -11.71 -36.31
CA ALA A 7 -69.97 -12.34 -35.21
C ALA A 7 -68.49 -12.39 -35.51
N GLY A 8 -67.69 -12.31 -34.50
CA GLY A 8 -66.32 -12.81 -34.60
C GLY A 8 -65.29 -11.98 -33.87
N PHE A 9 -64.62 -12.68 -33.02
CA PHE A 9 -63.35 -12.41 -32.35
C PHE A 9 -63.38 -12.08 -30.87
N ALA A 10 -63.73 -13.10 -30.13
CA ALA A 10 -63.37 -13.21 -28.72
C ALA A 10 -62.41 -14.42 -28.53
N ILE A 11 -61.24 -14.31 -28.99
CA ILE A 11 -60.16 -15.27 -28.68
C ILE A 11 -58.87 -14.49 -28.70
N GLY A 12 -58.25 -14.23 -27.61
CA GLY A 12 -56.90 -13.68 -27.61
C GLY A 12 -56.40 -13.00 -26.35
N THR A 13 -57.08 -13.12 -25.22
CA THR A 13 -56.59 -12.44 -24.01
C THR A 13 -56.35 -13.45 -22.87
N LEU A 14 -55.67 -14.52 -23.18
CA LEU A 14 -55.27 -15.48 -22.17
C LEU A 14 -53.85 -15.91 -22.50
N CYS A 15 -52.86 -15.39 -21.81
CA CYS A 15 -51.51 -15.95 -21.67
C CYS A 15 -50.38 -14.89 -21.44
N LEU A 16 -50.68 -13.80 -20.71
CA LEU A 16 -49.59 -12.86 -20.36
C LEU A 16 -49.38 -12.71 -18.85
N PHE A 17 -49.76 -13.70 -18.04
CA PHE A 17 -49.62 -13.60 -16.58
C PHE A 17 -48.59 -14.56 -15.93
N CYS A 18 -47.66 -15.13 -16.67
CA CYS A 18 -46.85 -16.18 -16.10
C CYS A 18 -45.34 -15.90 -16.03
N PHE A 19 -44.85 -14.70 -16.11
CA PHE A 19 -43.42 -14.48 -15.92
C PHE A 19 -43.06 -13.33 -14.99
N SER A 20 -43.87 -13.07 -13.99
CA SER A 20 -43.33 -12.39 -12.79
C SER A 20 -42.70 -13.42 -11.90
N GLY A 21 -41.64 -14.04 -12.36
CA GLY A 21 -40.75 -14.77 -11.53
C GLY A 21 -40.09 -13.77 -10.57
N CYS A 22 -40.64 -13.62 -9.37
CA CYS A 22 -39.89 -13.07 -8.25
C CYS A 22 -38.65 -13.95 -8.11
N MET A 23 -37.54 -13.50 -8.68
CA MET A 23 -36.26 -14.01 -8.21
C MET A 23 -36.15 -13.58 -6.75
N PRO A 24 -36.14 -14.53 -5.80
CA PRO A 24 -35.79 -14.17 -4.44
C PRO A 24 -34.45 -13.46 -4.56
N ASN A 25 -34.35 -12.22 -4.07
CA ASN A 25 -33.07 -11.59 -3.79
C ASN A 25 -32.39 -12.45 -2.74
N LEU A 26 -31.78 -13.55 -3.18
CA LEU A 26 -30.78 -14.24 -2.39
C LEU A 26 -29.74 -13.17 -2.10
N PRO A 27 -29.50 -12.84 -0.85
CA PRO A 27 -28.38 -11.97 -0.51
C PRO A 27 -27.18 -12.65 -1.14
N SER A 28 -26.67 -12.05 -2.21
CA SER A 28 -25.40 -12.51 -2.77
C SER A 28 -24.45 -12.56 -1.58
N PRO A 29 -23.87 -13.73 -1.25
CA PRO A 29 -22.88 -13.78 -0.19
C PRO A 29 -21.89 -12.71 -0.54
N GLN A 30 -21.82 -11.69 0.30
CA GLN A 30 -20.99 -10.52 0.06
C GLN A 30 -19.56 -11.06 0.00
N LEU A 31 -19.08 -11.37 -1.19
CA LEU A 31 -17.70 -11.73 -1.48
C LEU A 31 -16.82 -10.48 -1.30
N ASN A 32 -17.06 -9.72 -0.23
CA ASN A 32 -16.18 -8.66 0.16
C ASN A 32 -14.94 -9.28 0.78
N THR A 33 -14.04 -9.74 -0.10
CA THR A 33 -12.75 -10.31 0.28
C THR A 33 -11.95 -9.35 1.16
N ALA A 34 -12.16 -8.05 1.01
CA ALA A 34 -11.52 -7.03 1.82
C ALA A 34 -11.92 -7.09 3.29
N THR A 35 -13.20 -7.37 3.57
CA THR A 35 -13.70 -7.52 4.96
C THR A 35 -13.32 -8.87 5.56
N ARG A 36 -13.30 -9.92 4.75
CA ARG A 36 -13.01 -11.28 5.23
C ARG A 36 -11.51 -11.52 5.44
N TYR A 37 -10.68 -10.91 4.63
CA TYR A 37 -9.22 -11.04 4.67
C TYR A 37 -8.58 -9.64 4.64
N PRO A 38 -8.63 -8.90 5.74
CA PRO A 38 -8.03 -7.58 5.82
C PRO A 38 -6.50 -7.69 5.71
N PHE A 39 -5.87 -6.76 5.01
CA PHE A 39 -4.43 -6.62 5.09
C PHE A 39 -4.04 -6.03 6.44
N ILE A 40 -3.15 -6.70 7.13
CA ILE A 40 -2.51 -6.16 8.31
C ILE A 40 -1.23 -5.47 7.81
N VAL A 41 -1.21 -4.14 7.97
CA VAL A 41 -0.06 -3.33 7.57
C VAL A 41 0.64 -2.86 8.83
N GLU A 42 1.88 -3.30 8.99
CA GLU A 42 2.73 -2.84 10.06
C GLU A 42 3.67 -1.74 9.56
N SER A 43 3.83 -0.71 10.38
CA SER A 43 4.78 0.37 10.10
C SER A 43 5.99 0.26 11.02
N GLN A 44 7.18 0.33 10.44
CA GLN A 44 8.45 0.32 11.16
C GLN A 44 9.26 1.56 10.79
N LEU A 45 9.81 2.24 11.79
CA LEU A 45 10.70 3.35 11.57
C LEU A 45 12.12 2.80 11.34
N ALA A 46 12.62 2.93 10.11
CA ALA A 46 14.01 2.67 9.78
C ALA A 46 14.83 3.94 10.06
N THR A 47 15.96 3.80 10.74
CA THR A 47 16.84 4.92 11.08
C THR A 47 18.30 4.56 10.76
N GLN A 48 19.04 5.56 10.25
CA GLN A 48 20.47 5.47 10.02
C GLN A 48 21.14 6.73 10.54
N GLN A 49 22.07 6.55 11.45
CA GLN A 49 22.93 7.65 11.88
C GLN A 49 24.09 7.81 10.89
N VAL A 50 24.28 9.03 10.40
CA VAL A 50 25.34 9.43 9.49
C VAL A 50 26.37 10.23 10.28
N MET A 51 27.61 9.77 10.30
CA MET A 51 28.69 10.41 11.02
C MET A 51 29.62 11.14 10.06
N PHE A 52 30.03 12.34 10.44
CA PHE A 52 31.05 13.11 9.72
C PHE A 52 32.33 13.12 10.53
N GLN A 53 33.46 13.08 9.87
CA GLN A 53 34.73 13.31 10.55
C GLN A 53 34.85 14.78 10.94
N ALA A 54 35.51 15.05 12.04
CA ALA A 54 35.69 16.43 12.54
C ALA A 54 36.34 17.32 11.47
N GLY A 55 35.72 18.47 11.20
CA GLY A 55 36.17 19.42 10.19
C GLY A 55 35.94 18.97 8.73
N GLN A 56 35.27 17.84 8.50
CA GLN A 56 34.91 17.41 7.14
C GLN A 56 33.43 17.60 6.87
N VAL A 57 33.14 18.06 5.65
CA VAL A 57 31.76 18.27 5.15
C VAL A 57 31.31 17.16 4.21
N THR A 58 32.21 16.28 3.80
CA THR A 58 31.93 15.15 2.92
C THR A 58 31.92 13.84 3.69
N LEU A 59 31.11 12.88 3.22
CA LEU A 59 31.09 11.53 3.78
C LEU A 59 32.36 10.78 3.40
N ASP A 60 32.95 10.05 4.34
CA ASP A 60 33.98 9.08 4.02
C ASP A 60 33.42 7.87 3.25
N GLN A 61 34.26 7.00 2.75
CA GLN A 61 33.83 5.86 1.94
C GLN A 61 32.93 4.90 2.73
N GLY A 62 33.29 4.61 3.98
CA GLY A 62 32.50 3.71 4.81
C GLY A 62 31.10 4.24 5.14
N GLU A 63 31.00 5.56 5.36
CA GLU A 63 29.69 6.21 5.55
C GLU A 63 28.88 6.24 4.24
N ARG A 64 29.51 6.49 3.09
CA ARG A 64 28.83 6.41 1.80
C ARG A 64 28.23 5.03 1.56
N ASP A 65 28.96 3.97 1.85
CA ASP A 65 28.49 2.61 1.65
C ASP A 65 27.30 2.29 2.57
N ARG A 66 27.34 2.75 3.84
CA ARG A 66 26.22 2.59 4.78
C ARG A 66 24.98 3.37 4.37
N VAL A 67 25.15 4.64 4.02
CA VAL A 67 24.07 5.49 3.56
C VAL A 67 23.51 4.98 2.23
N GLY A 68 24.36 4.57 1.29
CA GLY A 68 23.94 3.98 0.01
C GLY A 68 23.11 2.71 0.20
N SER A 69 23.50 1.82 1.12
CA SER A 69 22.73 0.62 1.47
C SER A 69 21.36 0.98 2.08
N PHE A 70 21.32 1.99 2.95
CA PHE A 70 20.08 2.49 3.55
C PHE A 70 19.14 3.08 2.49
N LEU A 71 19.67 3.90 1.56
CA LEU A 71 18.90 4.49 0.46
C LEU A 71 18.38 3.41 -0.52
N THR A 72 19.18 2.40 -0.80
CA THR A 72 18.75 1.26 -1.62
C THR A 72 17.54 0.55 -1.00
N ASN A 73 17.56 0.35 0.32
CA ASN A 73 16.43 -0.25 1.04
C ASN A 73 15.21 0.67 1.05
N PHE A 74 15.40 1.98 1.19
CA PHE A 74 14.35 2.99 1.09
C PHE A 74 13.65 2.94 -0.27
N LEU A 75 14.40 2.99 -1.36
CA LEU A 75 13.88 2.96 -2.73
C LEU A 75 13.20 1.62 -3.04
N ARG A 76 13.76 0.50 -2.59
CA ARG A 76 13.15 -0.84 -2.76
C ARG A 76 11.84 -0.98 -1.99
N GLY A 77 11.70 -0.30 -0.87
CA GLY A 77 10.46 -0.27 -0.08
C GLY A 77 9.35 0.63 -0.65
N GLY A 78 9.53 1.17 -1.87
CA GLY A 78 8.55 2.03 -2.53
C GLY A 78 8.76 3.52 -2.31
N GLY A 79 9.85 3.93 -1.66
CA GLY A 79 10.14 5.33 -1.39
C GLY A 79 9.23 5.95 -0.31
N GLY A 80 8.85 7.19 -0.50
CA GLY A 80 8.01 7.94 0.43
C GLY A 80 8.73 9.18 0.96
N ILE A 81 8.56 9.50 2.24
CA ILE A 81 9.25 10.64 2.85
C ILE A 81 10.52 10.18 3.56
N LEU A 82 11.65 10.65 3.11
CA LEU A 82 12.95 10.51 3.77
C LEU A 82 13.20 11.74 4.65
N GLU A 83 13.25 11.54 5.95
CA GLU A 83 13.55 12.61 6.90
C GLU A 83 15.04 12.68 7.20
N ILE A 84 15.59 13.89 7.11
CA ILE A 84 16.92 14.24 7.58
C ILE A 84 16.75 15.01 8.88
N LYS A 85 17.17 14.43 9.99
CA LYS A 85 17.07 15.03 11.32
C LYS A 85 18.42 15.57 11.75
N LEU A 86 18.48 16.88 11.92
CA LEU A 86 19.69 17.61 12.34
C LEU A 86 19.72 17.76 13.85
N ALA A 87 20.86 17.50 14.47
CA ALA A 87 21.09 17.96 15.82
C ALA A 87 21.02 19.50 15.91
N ALA A 88 20.53 20.03 17.01
CA ALA A 88 20.42 21.49 17.19
C ALA A 88 21.78 22.20 17.09
N ALA A 89 22.87 21.50 17.32
CA ALA A 89 24.23 22.03 17.23
C ALA A 89 24.74 22.23 15.77
N LEU A 90 24.04 21.64 14.78
CA LEU A 90 24.40 21.72 13.33
C LEU A 90 23.72 22.91 12.62
N THR A 91 23.62 24.04 13.28
CA THR A 91 23.04 25.26 12.67
C THR A 91 24.09 26.21 12.15
N ASP A 92 25.36 25.93 12.36
CA ASP A 92 26.50 26.66 11.85
C ASP A 92 26.75 26.40 10.36
N GLU A 93 27.70 27.13 9.79
CA GLU A 93 28.05 27.03 8.38
C GLU A 93 28.51 25.60 7.99
N GLU A 94 29.28 24.95 8.87
CA GLU A 94 29.73 23.57 8.66
C GLU A 94 28.55 22.59 8.63
N GLY A 95 27.60 22.74 9.55
CA GLY A 95 26.39 21.92 9.56
C GLY A 95 25.53 22.08 8.31
N GLN A 96 25.41 23.29 7.79
CA GLN A 96 24.71 23.55 6.54
C GLN A 96 25.44 22.95 5.34
N ALA A 97 26.76 23.05 5.28
CA ALA A 97 27.56 22.44 4.23
C ALA A 97 27.45 20.91 4.24
N ARG A 98 27.48 20.26 5.43
CA ARG A 98 27.25 18.82 5.61
C ARG A 98 25.86 18.39 5.16
N LEU A 99 24.83 19.16 5.53
CA LEU A 99 23.47 18.90 5.09
C LEU A 99 23.34 18.96 3.56
N GLN A 100 23.93 19.97 2.94
CA GLN A 100 23.90 20.12 1.48
C GLN A 100 24.62 18.96 0.79
N ALA A 101 25.82 18.58 1.27
CA ALA A 101 26.57 17.45 0.73
C ALA A 101 25.78 16.13 0.84
N LEU A 102 25.14 15.90 2.01
CA LEU A 102 24.31 14.71 2.22
C LEU A 102 23.07 14.71 1.32
N ARG A 103 22.38 15.85 1.17
CA ARG A 103 21.23 15.96 0.26
C ARG A 103 21.62 15.68 -1.19
N GLN A 104 22.74 16.22 -1.63
CA GLN A 104 23.24 15.95 -2.97
C GLN A 104 23.51 14.45 -3.15
N TYR A 105 24.19 13.82 -2.20
CA TYR A 105 24.44 12.39 -2.21
C TYR A 105 23.16 11.56 -2.29
N ILE A 106 22.12 11.94 -1.53
CA ILE A 106 20.82 11.26 -1.53
C ILE A 106 20.13 11.38 -2.89
N VAL A 107 20.17 12.56 -3.49
CA VAL A 107 19.59 12.80 -4.83
C VAL A 107 20.34 12.01 -5.91
N ASP A 108 21.67 11.98 -5.84
CA ASP A 108 22.52 11.22 -6.77
C ASP A 108 22.26 9.71 -6.69
N HIS A 109 21.72 9.21 -5.55
CA HIS A 109 21.27 7.82 -5.37
C HIS A 109 19.82 7.56 -5.82
N GLY A 110 19.17 8.55 -6.45
CA GLY A 110 17.86 8.36 -7.08
C GLY A 110 16.65 8.80 -6.24
N THR A 111 16.86 9.35 -5.03
CA THR A 111 15.78 9.93 -4.23
C THR A 111 15.38 11.28 -4.79
N GLN A 112 14.09 11.53 -4.98
CA GLN A 112 13.62 12.80 -5.51
C GLN A 112 13.66 13.89 -4.44
N SER A 113 14.02 15.11 -4.82
CA SER A 113 14.19 16.23 -3.87
C SER A 113 12.93 16.55 -3.05
N HIS A 114 11.73 16.30 -3.60
CA HIS A 114 10.47 16.55 -2.91
C HIS A 114 10.14 15.48 -1.86
N GLU A 115 10.78 14.33 -1.91
CA GLU A 115 10.67 13.26 -0.92
C GLU A 115 11.53 13.55 0.33
N ILE A 116 12.48 14.49 0.23
CA ILE A 116 13.40 14.81 1.31
C ILE A 116 12.80 15.89 2.21
N ARG A 117 12.60 15.55 3.47
CA ARG A 117 12.18 16.49 4.52
C ARG A 117 13.30 16.70 5.52
N VAL A 118 13.58 17.95 5.84
CA VAL A 118 14.58 18.31 6.87
C VAL A 118 13.84 18.74 8.14
N SER A 119 14.22 18.17 9.26
CA SER A 119 13.68 18.52 10.58
C SER A 119 14.81 18.65 11.60
N ARG A 120 14.52 19.29 12.74
CA ARG A 120 15.46 19.41 13.84
C ARG A 120 15.09 18.45 14.95
N LEU A 121 16.09 17.80 15.55
CA LEU A 121 15.89 16.98 16.72
C LEU A 121 15.55 17.84 17.92
N PRO A 122 14.45 17.58 18.61
CA PRO A 122 14.12 18.30 19.84
C PRO A 122 15.13 17.95 20.94
N GLY A 123 15.53 18.93 21.72
CA GLY A 123 16.27 18.72 22.96
C GLY A 123 17.76 18.40 22.83
N GLY A 124 18.42 18.77 21.75
CA GLY A 124 19.88 18.66 21.63
C GLY A 124 20.41 17.21 21.62
N LYS A 125 19.53 16.24 21.38
CA LYS A 125 19.94 14.83 21.20
C LYS A 125 20.62 14.68 19.85
N GLY A 126 21.89 14.30 19.90
CA GLY A 126 22.73 14.13 18.73
C GLY A 126 24.05 14.90 18.87
N GLY A 127 25.17 14.26 18.57
CA GLY A 127 26.48 14.91 18.55
C GLY A 127 26.56 15.95 17.43
N ARG A 128 27.52 16.88 17.55
CA ARG A 128 27.80 17.90 16.51
C ARG A 128 28.10 17.29 15.14
N ASP A 129 28.55 16.04 15.11
CA ASP A 129 29.06 15.41 13.90
C ASP A 129 28.10 14.38 13.33
N SER A 130 26.83 14.34 13.80
CA SER A 130 25.88 13.34 13.35
C SER A 130 24.57 13.91 12.82
N ILE A 131 24.10 13.30 11.73
CA ILE A 131 22.79 13.52 11.15
C ILE A 131 22.04 12.20 11.19
N ILE A 132 20.73 12.22 11.45
CA ILE A 132 19.93 11.01 11.43
C ILE A 132 19.04 11.02 10.19
N LEU A 133 19.15 9.97 9.39
CA LEU A 133 18.21 9.66 8.33
C LEU A 133 17.12 8.75 8.90
N SER A 134 15.87 8.98 8.51
CA SER A 134 14.78 8.08 8.88
C SER A 134 13.68 8.06 7.83
N TYR A 135 13.04 6.89 7.67
CA TYR A 135 11.82 6.73 6.88
C TYR A 135 10.92 5.67 7.51
N THR A 136 9.63 5.72 7.20
CA THR A 136 8.69 4.69 7.62
C THR A 136 8.61 3.62 6.55
N LYS A 137 8.98 2.39 6.93
CA LYS A 137 8.78 1.20 6.10
C LYS A 137 7.44 0.58 6.45
N TYR A 138 6.67 0.22 5.44
CA TYR A 138 5.44 -0.55 5.60
C TYR A 138 5.68 -1.99 5.19
N THR A 139 5.22 -2.91 6.00
CA THR A 139 5.27 -4.35 5.72
C THR A 139 3.85 -4.89 5.80
N VAL A 140 3.43 -5.60 4.76
CA VAL A 140 2.14 -6.28 4.76
C VAL A 140 2.36 -7.68 5.31
N GLU A 141 1.60 -8.04 6.35
CA GLU A 141 1.63 -9.38 6.87
C GLU A 141 1.03 -10.36 5.85
N PRO A 142 1.70 -11.49 5.54
CA PRO A 142 1.18 -12.47 4.62
C PRO A 142 -0.16 -13.03 5.10
N ILE A 143 -1.18 -12.99 4.26
CA ILE A 143 -2.49 -13.56 4.56
C ILE A 143 -2.36 -15.08 4.56
N GLN A 144 -2.66 -15.71 5.70
CA GLN A 144 -2.74 -17.15 5.79
C GLN A 144 -4.11 -17.63 5.31
N CYS A 145 -4.14 -18.37 4.22
CA CYS A 145 -5.35 -18.99 3.70
C CYS A 145 -5.48 -20.40 4.29
N ASP A 146 -6.60 -20.68 4.91
CA ASP A 146 -6.88 -22.03 5.44
C ASP A 146 -7.30 -22.95 4.29
N GLN A 147 -6.35 -23.73 3.79
CA GLN A 147 -6.57 -24.64 2.66
C GLN A 147 -7.28 -25.96 3.06
N ARG A 148 -7.53 -26.18 4.36
CA ARG A 148 -7.87 -27.52 4.88
C ARG A 148 -9.32 -27.95 4.69
N ASN A 149 -10.25 -27.05 4.38
CA ASN A 149 -11.68 -27.35 4.46
C ASN A 149 -12.48 -27.01 3.20
N ALA A 150 -11.90 -27.14 2.04
CA ALA A 150 -12.68 -27.01 0.82
C ALA A 150 -13.17 -28.40 0.35
N PRO A 151 -14.41 -28.79 0.66
CA PRO A 151 -15.01 -29.97 0.05
C PRO A 151 -15.30 -29.68 -1.42
N THR A 152 -14.26 -29.66 -2.23
CA THR A 152 -14.40 -29.48 -3.69
C THR A 152 -15.08 -30.68 -4.36
N ALA A 153 -15.01 -31.85 -3.72
CA ALA A 153 -15.54 -33.09 -4.29
C ALA A 153 -17.08 -33.19 -4.27
N ASN A 154 -17.78 -32.43 -3.43
CA ASN A 154 -19.22 -32.55 -3.24
C ASN A 154 -20.03 -31.29 -3.58
N ASN A 155 -19.41 -30.30 -4.23
CA ASN A 155 -20.15 -29.10 -4.62
C ASN A 155 -20.36 -29.07 -6.14
N PRO A 156 -21.52 -29.58 -6.63
CA PRO A 156 -21.83 -29.59 -8.06
C PRO A 156 -22.20 -28.22 -8.60
N THR A 157 -22.33 -27.23 -7.75
CA THR A 157 -22.59 -25.84 -8.15
C THR A 157 -21.26 -25.16 -8.40
N ASN A 158 -21.16 -24.48 -9.53
CA ASN A 158 -19.98 -23.76 -9.99
C ASN A 158 -19.69 -22.51 -9.11
N PHE A 159 -19.77 -22.67 -7.78
CA PHE A 159 -19.43 -21.62 -6.85
C PHE A 159 -17.91 -21.49 -6.78
N PRO A 160 -17.38 -20.26 -6.83
CA PRO A 160 -15.95 -20.05 -6.63
C PRO A 160 -15.53 -20.62 -5.27
N HIS A 161 -14.38 -21.29 -5.28
CA HIS A 161 -13.79 -21.83 -4.06
C HIS A 161 -13.73 -20.75 -2.97
N PRO A 162 -14.13 -21.04 -1.70
CA PRO A 162 -14.17 -20.04 -0.64
C PRO A 162 -12.83 -19.35 -0.40
N ASP A 163 -11.72 -20.01 -0.72
CA ASP A 163 -10.38 -19.46 -0.56
C ASP A 163 -9.85 -18.71 -1.80
N LEU A 164 -10.61 -18.67 -2.90
CA LEU A 164 -10.17 -17.95 -4.10
C LEU A 164 -9.88 -16.47 -3.80
N GLY A 165 -10.75 -15.83 -3.04
CA GLY A 165 -10.56 -14.44 -2.61
C GLY A 165 -9.33 -14.25 -1.71
N CYS A 166 -9.03 -15.21 -0.84
CA CYS A 166 -7.84 -15.21 0.00
C CYS A 166 -6.57 -15.35 -0.85
N SER A 167 -6.53 -16.32 -1.76
CA SER A 167 -5.37 -16.56 -2.63
C SER A 167 -5.10 -15.37 -3.55
N MET A 168 -6.14 -14.73 -4.09
CA MET A 168 -5.99 -13.52 -4.89
C MET A 168 -5.37 -12.38 -4.06
N ARG A 169 -5.81 -12.19 -2.83
CA ARG A 169 -5.24 -11.13 -1.96
C ARG A 169 -3.82 -11.44 -1.52
N ALA A 170 -3.51 -12.70 -1.24
CA ALA A 170 -2.14 -13.11 -0.90
C ALA A 170 -1.14 -12.85 -2.04
N ASN A 171 -1.58 -12.90 -3.30
CA ASN A 171 -0.73 -12.59 -4.46
C ASN A 171 -0.57 -11.08 -4.71
N ILE A 172 -1.35 -10.22 -4.08
CA ILE A 172 -1.28 -8.76 -4.23
C ILE A 172 -0.46 -8.14 -3.10
N ALA A 173 -0.32 -8.81 -1.95
CA ALA A 173 0.46 -8.36 -0.80
C ALA A 173 1.96 -8.49 -1.04
#